data_ee7f0b64be91b6b8ea971d3dae20e745
#
_entry.id   ee7f0b64be91b6b8ea971d3dae20e745
#
_cell.length_a   1.000
_cell.length_b   1.000
_cell.length_c   1.000
_cell.angle_alpha   90.00
_cell.angle_beta   90.00
_cell.angle_gamma   90.00
#
_symmetry.space_group_name_H-M   'P 1'
#
loop_
_entity.id
_entity.type
_entity.pdbx_description
1 polymer ?
#
loop_
_entity_poly.entity_id
_entity_poly.type
_entity_poly.pdbx_seq_one_letter_code
_entity_poly.pdbx_strand_id
1 'polypeptide(L)'
;EPIKGWRIVGDVNYRYRSYFNHIETKSIAQTCVDGITPGSVWDEHSGVAEDVGRNEYLNINVYTDFEKIVADHHYFKVMGGFQAEQYNTRTVYAQKEGLIVPDIPTINTSSGLFNGEPVPPQVAGDYNRWRTAGFFGRLNYNYMEKYLLEANVRYDGSSRFRSNNRWGLFPSFSIGYNIAKETFFQPLTPYVNTLKFRASYGSLGNQNTNLYYPTYQAMGFSNVSGSWLINGQKPNIAWPPSLISKGLTWEEIRSWNIGLDFSLLNNRLTGSFDYFIRKTLNMIGPADELPVIL
;
A
#
# COMPACT_ATOMS: atom_id res chain seq x y z
N GLU A 1 14.25 24.00 -20.24
CA GLU A 1 13.19 24.97 -19.87
C GLU A 1 12.69 25.65 -21.16
N PRO A 2 11.41 25.50 -21.55
CA PRO A 2 10.88 26.12 -22.77
C PRO A 2 10.78 27.64 -22.67
N ILE A 3 10.54 28.16 -21.45
CA ILE A 3 10.50 29.60 -21.12
C ILE A 3 11.15 29.75 -19.76
N LYS A 4 11.78 30.88 -19.47
CA LYS A 4 12.40 31.15 -18.17
C LYS A 4 11.38 31.01 -17.05
N GLY A 5 11.69 30.11 -16.07
CA GLY A 5 10.81 29.76 -14.94
C GLY A 5 9.76 28.70 -15.24
N TRP A 6 9.74 28.12 -16.45
CA TRP A 6 8.83 27.04 -16.81
C TRP A 6 9.60 25.73 -17.01
N ARG A 7 9.22 24.70 -16.26
CA ARG A 7 9.84 23.37 -16.30
C ARG A 7 8.79 22.31 -16.56
N ILE A 8 9.12 21.32 -17.36
CA ILE A 8 8.34 20.11 -17.59
C ILE A 8 9.20 18.92 -17.16
N VAL A 9 8.63 18.01 -16.39
CA VAL A 9 9.31 16.83 -15.85
C VAL A 9 8.48 15.60 -16.14
N GLY A 10 9.13 14.55 -16.58
CA GLY A 10 8.55 13.22 -16.76
C GLY A 10 9.43 12.19 -16.10
N ASP A 11 8.83 11.36 -15.24
CA ASP A 11 9.49 10.25 -14.56
C ASP A 11 8.79 8.96 -14.89
N VAL A 12 9.57 7.94 -15.20
CA VAL A 12 9.07 6.56 -15.34
C VAL A 12 9.88 5.66 -14.44
N ASN A 13 9.20 4.99 -13.53
CA ASN A 13 9.81 4.00 -12.65
C ASN A 13 9.21 2.64 -12.96
N TYR A 14 10.04 1.71 -13.39
CA TYR A 14 9.67 0.32 -13.61
C TYR A 14 10.49 -0.58 -12.69
N ARG A 15 9.80 -1.42 -11.91
CA ARG A 15 10.43 -2.40 -11.04
C ARG A 15 9.87 -3.79 -11.34
N TYR A 16 10.76 -4.68 -11.67
CA TYR A 16 10.48 -6.09 -11.85
C TYR A 16 11.15 -6.89 -10.74
N ARG A 17 10.41 -7.78 -10.13
CA ARG A 17 10.93 -8.75 -9.16
C ARG A 17 10.39 -10.12 -9.50
N SER A 18 11.26 -11.07 -9.67
CA SER A 18 10.91 -12.49 -9.71
C SER A 18 11.55 -13.22 -8.55
N TYR A 19 10.91 -14.27 -8.13
CA TYR A 19 11.47 -15.22 -7.17
C TYR A 19 11.13 -16.63 -7.58
N PHE A 20 11.98 -17.53 -7.16
CA PHE A 20 11.84 -18.95 -7.31
C PHE A 20 12.23 -19.58 -5.98
N ASN A 21 11.31 -20.32 -5.36
CA ASN A 21 11.56 -21.07 -4.16
C ASN A 21 11.44 -22.55 -4.49
N HIS A 22 12.48 -23.29 -4.19
CA HIS A 22 12.50 -24.74 -4.24
C HIS A 22 12.45 -25.25 -2.80
N ILE A 23 11.47 -26.07 -2.48
CA ILE A 23 11.26 -26.63 -1.16
C ILE A 23 11.33 -28.14 -1.27
N GLU A 24 12.30 -28.73 -0.59
CA GLU A 24 12.49 -30.14 -0.49
C GLU A 24 12.10 -30.61 0.90
N THR A 25 11.21 -31.58 1.00
CA THR A 25 10.86 -32.26 2.25
C THR A 25 11.39 -33.69 2.19
N LYS A 26 12.21 -34.06 3.17
CA LYS A 26 12.77 -35.40 3.31
C LYS A 26 12.17 -36.10 4.51
N SER A 27 11.77 -37.35 4.35
CA SER A 27 11.39 -38.18 5.46
C SER A 27 12.65 -38.49 6.29
N ILE A 28 12.59 -38.26 7.60
CA ILE A 28 13.70 -38.47 8.53
C ILE A 28 13.29 -39.57 9.51
N ALA A 29 13.87 -40.75 9.31
CA ALA A 29 13.74 -41.83 10.29
C ALA A 29 14.66 -41.56 11.49
N GLN A 30 14.10 -41.66 12.69
CA GLN A 30 14.86 -41.59 13.93
C GLN A 30 14.99 -42.97 14.53
N THR A 31 16.12 -43.25 15.17
CA THR A 31 16.30 -44.44 16.03
C THR A 31 16.27 -44.02 17.50
N CYS A 32 15.84 -44.90 18.38
CA CYS A 32 15.94 -44.68 19.80
C CYS A 32 17.39 -44.58 20.29
N VAL A 33 17.60 -44.19 21.54
CA VAL A 33 18.95 -43.99 22.15
C VAL A 33 19.82 -45.23 22.04
N ASP A 34 19.24 -46.43 21.89
CA ASP A 34 19.94 -47.68 21.67
C ASP A 34 20.56 -47.83 20.25
N GLY A 35 20.21 -46.89 19.34
CA GLY A 35 20.70 -46.90 17.97
C GLY A 35 20.14 -48.00 17.08
N ILE A 36 19.24 -48.85 17.60
CA ILE A 36 18.73 -50.05 16.92
C ILE A 36 17.20 -49.99 16.78
N THR A 37 16.53 -49.59 17.83
CA THR A 37 15.05 -49.54 17.86
C THR A 37 14.57 -48.38 16.97
N PRO A 38 13.70 -48.65 15.98
CA PRO A 38 13.06 -47.55 15.21
C PRO A 38 12.30 -46.63 16.14
N GLY A 39 12.66 -45.34 16.10
CA GLY A 39 11.90 -44.26 16.79
C GLY A 39 10.76 -43.76 15.91
N SER A 40 10.14 -42.65 16.34
CA SER A 40 9.16 -41.98 15.54
C SER A 40 9.79 -41.33 14.30
N VAL A 41 9.11 -41.42 13.17
CA VAL A 41 9.48 -40.62 11.99
C VAL A 41 9.02 -39.19 12.23
N TRP A 42 9.94 -38.24 12.13
CA TRP A 42 9.63 -36.81 12.39
C TRP A 42 8.68 -36.24 11.33
N ASP A 43 8.91 -36.57 10.08
CA ASP A 43 8.04 -36.28 8.95
C ASP A 43 7.97 -37.53 8.06
N GLU A 44 6.76 -38.07 7.94
CA GLU A 44 6.56 -39.27 7.11
C GLU A 44 6.48 -38.94 5.63
N HIS A 45 6.18 -37.68 5.30
CA HIS A 45 6.04 -37.20 3.93
C HIS A 45 7.38 -36.78 3.36
N SER A 46 7.63 -37.16 2.13
CA SER A 46 8.71 -36.63 1.33
C SER A 46 8.13 -36.00 0.06
N GLY A 47 8.76 -34.98 -0.46
CA GLY A 47 8.25 -34.36 -1.66
C GLY A 47 9.00 -33.11 -2.08
N VAL A 48 8.57 -32.55 -3.18
CA VAL A 48 9.13 -31.32 -3.75
C VAL A 48 8.03 -30.32 -4.03
N ALA A 49 8.25 -29.08 -3.66
CA ALA A 49 7.38 -27.97 -4.03
C ALA A 49 8.20 -26.87 -4.73
N GLU A 50 7.59 -26.29 -5.75
CA GLU A 50 8.10 -25.16 -6.52
C GLU A 50 7.14 -24.00 -6.39
N ASP A 51 7.63 -22.86 -5.92
CA ASP A 51 6.87 -21.61 -5.83
C ASP A 51 7.56 -20.54 -6.66
N VAL A 52 6.92 -20.13 -7.73
CA VAL A 52 7.42 -19.15 -8.68
C VAL A 52 6.51 -17.92 -8.65
N GLY A 53 7.11 -16.78 -8.44
CA GLY A 53 6.36 -15.53 -8.46
C GLY A 53 7.06 -14.43 -9.22
N ARG A 54 6.24 -13.49 -9.73
CA ARG A 54 6.71 -12.26 -10.34
C ARG A 54 5.83 -11.09 -9.93
N ASN A 55 6.49 -9.98 -9.68
CA ASN A 55 5.85 -8.71 -9.35
C ASN A 55 6.37 -7.64 -10.32
N GLU A 56 5.45 -6.90 -10.89
CA GLU A 56 5.71 -5.81 -11.82
C GLU A 56 5.07 -4.53 -11.26
N TYR A 57 5.87 -3.49 -11.12
CA TYR A 57 5.39 -2.18 -10.71
C TYR A 57 5.82 -1.15 -11.76
N LEU A 58 4.87 -0.39 -12.25
CA LEU A 58 5.08 0.72 -13.15
C LEU A 58 4.48 1.98 -12.52
N ASN A 59 5.28 3.03 -12.45
CA ASN A 59 4.84 4.37 -12.09
C ASN A 59 5.23 5.33 -13.20
N ILE A 60 4.30 6.14 -13.63
CA ILE A 60 4.49 7.22 -14.59
C ILE A 60 4.03 8.49 -13.91
N ASN A 61 4.90 9.51 -13.91
CA ASN A 61 4.60 10.81 -13.34
C ASN A 61 5.02 11.89 -14.35
N VAL A 62 4.10 12.77 -14.70
CA VAL A 62 4.35 13.89 -15.61
C VAL A 62 3.77 15.14 -15.00
N TYR A 63 4.60 16.17 -14.84
CA TYR A 63 4.13 17.43 -14.30
C TYR A 63 4.86 18.61 -14.94
N THR A 64 4.24 19.75 -14.83
CA THR A 64 4.82 21.04 -15.21
C THR A 64 4.73 21.99 -14.04
N ASP A 65 5.75 22.77 -13.84
CA ASP A 65 5.77 23.88 -12.89
C ASP A 65 6.23 25.17 -13.57
N PHE A 66 5.64 26.27 -13.12
CA PHE A 66 5.98 27.62 -13.53
C PHE A 66 6.15 28.48 -12.30
N GLU A 67 7.27 29.22 -12.25
CA GLU A 67 7.55 30.16 -11.18
C GLU A 67 7.87 31.55 -11.72
N LYS A 68 7.39 32.57 -11.02
CA LYS A 68 7.62 33.96 -11.39
C LYS A 68 7.59 34.86 -10.17
N ILE A 69 8.52 35.84 -10.18
CA ILE A 69 8.46 36.99 -9.26
C ILE A 69 7.84 38.17 -10.02
N VAL A 70 6.85 38.80 -9.41
CA VAL A 70 6.14 39.96 -9.96
C VAL A 70 6.37 41.13 -9.02
N ALA A 71 6.71 42.28 -9.57
CA ALA A 71 6.98 43.53 -8.83
C ALA A 71 7.97 43.35 -7.65
N ASP A 72 8.95 42.45 -7.81
CA ASP A 72 10.01 42.11 -6.86
C ASP A 72 9.57 41.63 -5.46
N HIS A 73 8.29 41.54 -5.23
CA HIS A 73 7.71 41.23 -3.90
C HIS A 73 6.75 40.03 -3.91
N HIS A 74 6.20 39.68 -5.05
CA HIS A 74 5.21 38.62 -5.17
C HIS A 74 5.84 37.39 -5.86
N TYR A 75 6.10 36.38 -5.11
CA TYR A 75 6.55 35.10 -5.66
C TYR A 75 5.37 34.16 -5.85
N PHE A 76 5.22 33.66 -7.05
CA PHE A 76 4.23 32.64 -7.43
C PHE A 76 4.92 31.41 -7.97
N LYS A 77 4.45 30.24 -7.53
CA LYS A 77 4.80 28.97 -8.15
C LYS A 77 3.54 28.14 -8.32
N VAL A 78 3.27 27.76 -9.56
CA VAL A 78 2.11 26.92 -9.91
C VAL A 78 2.64 25.62 -10.48
N MET A 79 2.08 24.49 -10.06
CA MET A 79 2.40 23.17 -10.57
C MET A 79 1.11 22.42 -10.86
N GLY A 80 1.13 21.65 -11.96
CA GLY A 80 0.05 20.73 -12.29
C GLY A 80 0.61 19.48 -12.94
N GLY A 81 0.01 18.34 -12.70
CA GLY A 81 0.52 17.08 -13.21
C GLY A 81 -0.46 15.93 -13.13
N PHE A 82 0.02 14.81 -13.65
CA PHE A 82 -0.66 13.54 -13.70
C PHE A 82 0.29 12.43 -13.24
N GLN A 83 -0.23 11.50 -12.45
CA GLN A 83 0.47 10.32 -12.00
C GLN A 83 -0.37 9.08 -12.26
N ALA A 84 0.23 8.01 -12.72
CA ALA A 84 -0.41 6.71 -12.85
C ALA A 84 0.51 5.62 -12.33
N GLU A 85 -0.09 4.66 -11.64
CA GLU A 85 0.60 3.50 -11.08
C GLU A 85 -0.11 2.22 -11.46
N GLN A 86 0.65 1.16 -11.68
CA GLN A 86 0.15 -0.18 -11.88
C GLN A 86 1.04 -1.16 -11.11
N TYR A 87 0.41 -2.09 -10.44
CA TYR A 87 1.06 -3.24 -9.83
C TYR A 87 0.39 -4.52 -10.27
N ASN A 88 1.18 -5.45 -10.75
CA ASN A 88 0.75 -6.81 -11.10
C ASN A 88 1.55 -7.80 -10.27
N THR A 89 0.90 -8.84 -9.78
CA THR A 89 1.57 -9.98 -9.16
C THR A 89 0.99 -11.26 -9.70
N ARG A 90 1.84 -12.22 -9.99
CA ARG A 90 1.46 -13.56 -10.42
C ARG A 90 2.31 -14.58 -9.70
N THR A 91 1.66 -15.59 -9.14
CA THR A 91 2.31 -16.72 -8.48
C THR A 91 1.84 -18.03 -9.09
N VAL A 92 2.68 -19.02 -9.09
CA VAL A 92 2.36 -20.39 -9.44
C VAL A 92 3.08 -21.29 -8.44
N TYR A 93 2.32 -22.20 -7.84
CA TYR A 93 2.80 -23.19 -6.89
C TYR A 93 2.47 -24.56 -7.41
N ALA A 94 3.41 -25.47 -7.32
CA ALA A 94 3.21 -26.88 -7.61
C ALA A 94 3.97 -27.74 -6.58
N GLN A 95 3.32 -28.78 -6.07
CA GLN A 95 3.90 -29.74 -5.12
C GLN A 95 3.54 -31.15 -5.52
N LYS A 96 4.48 -32.06 -5.34
CA LYS A 96 4.27 -33.50 -5.52
C LYS A 96 5.03 -34.29 -4.47
N GLU A 97 4.34 -35.23 -3.85
CA GLU A 97 4.89 -36.09 -2.79
C GLU A 97 5.60 -37.33 -3.34
N GLY A 98 6.31 -38.03 -2.46
CA GLY A 98 6.96 -39.31 -2.75
C GLY A 98 8.26 -39.12 -3.52
N LEU A 99 9.24 -38.41 -2.95
CA LEU A 99 10.55 -38.22 -3.58
C LEU A 99 11.26 -39.56 -3.77
N ILE A 100 11.57 -39.94 -5.04
CA ILE A 100 12.21 -41.20 -5.40
C ILE A 100 13.73 -41.06 -5.42
N VAL A 101 14.22 -39.92 -5.90
CA VAL A 101 15.67 -39.66 -6.08
C VAL A 101 16.06 -38.44 -5.22
N PRO A 102 16.53 -38.67 -3.98
CA PRO A 102 16.88 -37.59 -3.06
C PRO A 102 18.00 -36.66 -3.54
N ASP A 103 18.87 -37.12 -4.41
CA ASP A 103 20.00 -36.34 -4.93
C ASP A 103 19.59 -35.41 -6.09
N ILE A 104 18.41 -35.65 -6.68
CA ILE A 104 17.85 -34.82 -7.77
C ILE A 104 16.38 -34.57 -7.45
N PRO A 105 16.09 -33.71 -6.45
CA PRO A 105 14.72 -33.44 -6.00
C PRO A 105 14.02 -32.55 -7.01
N THR A 106 13.13 -33.11 -7.81
CA THR A 106 12.29 -32.41 -8.76
C THR A 106 10.86 -32.96 -8.73
N ILE A 107 9.92 -32.21 -9.24
CA ILE A 107 8.50 -32.64 -9.36
C ILE A 107 8.43 -33.95 -10.19
N ASN A 108 9.29 -34.10 -11.21
CA ASN A 108 9.31 -35.29 -12.05
C ASN A 108 9.94 -36.53 -11.37
N THR A 109 10.85 -36.31 -10.42
CA THR A 109 11.45 -37.39 -9.63
C THR A 109 10.64 -37.73 -8.37
N SER A 110 9.46 -37.26 -8.26
CA SER A 110 8.49 -37.59 -7.19
C SER A 110 7.41 -38.52 -7.75
N SER A 111 7.13 -39.62 -7.03
CA SER A 111 6.16 -40.66 -7.45
C SER A 111 4.70 -40.20 -7.42
N GLY A 112 4.36 -39.31 -6.52
CA GLY A 112 2.96 -38.97 -6.17
C GLY A 112 2.31 -40.01 -5.28
N LEU A 113 3.12 -40.81 -4.55
CA LEU A 113 2.64 -41.85 -3.65
C LEU A 113 3.06 -41.53 -2.21
N PHE A 114 2.22 -41.85 -1.26
CA PHE A 114 2.53 -41.89 0.17
C PHE A 114 2.07 -43.26 0.71
N ASN A 115 2.97 -44.03 1.29
CA ASN A 115 2.69 -45.40 1.77
C ASN A 115 2.04 -46.32 0.73
N GLY A 116 2.39 -46.11 -0.55
CA GLY A 116 1.82 -46.87 -1.67
C GLY A 116 0.51 -46.35 -2.21
N GLU A 117 -0.12 -45.37 -1.53
CA GLU A 117 -1.39 -44.76 -1.95
C GLU A 117 -1.17 -43.47 -2.76
N PRO A 118 -1.94 -43.23 -3.82
CA PRO A 118 -1.80 -42.03 -4.63
C PRO A 118 -2.15 -40.76 -3.85
N VAL A 119 -1.24 -39.78 -3.86
CA VAL A 119 -1.49 -38.42 -3.34
C VAL A 119 -1.56 -37.46 -4.53
N PRO A 120 -2.70 -36.80 -4.76
CA PRO A 120 -2.84 -35.87 -5.86
C PRO A 120 -1.85 -34.70 -5.73
N PRO A 121 -1.18 -34.28 -6.81
CA PRO A 121 -0.33 -33.10 -6.80
C PRO A 121 -1.13 -31.84 -6.39
N GLN A 122 -0.53 -30.99 -5.59
CA GLN A 122 -1.11 -29.69 -5.26
C GLN A 122 -0.66 -28.68 -6.30
N VAL A 123 -1.59 -27.96 -6.89
CA VAL A 123 -1.33 -26.88 -7.84
C VAL A 123 -2.17 -25.69 -7.46
N ALA A 124 -1.53 -24.54 -7.34
CA ALA A 124 -2.20 -23.28 -7.03
C ALA A 124 -1.59 -22.15 -7.85
N GLY A 125 -2.31 -21.05 -7.98
CA GLY A 125 -1.78 -19.86 -8.62
C GLY A 125 -2.72 -18.69 -8.47
N ASP A 126 -2.12 -17.50 -8.38
CA ASP A 126 -2.83 -16.24 -8.25
C ASP A 126 -2.37 -15.25 -9.31
N TYR A 127 -3.31 -14.39 -9.73
CA TYR A 127 -3.03 -13.21 -10.52
C TYR A 127 -3.81 -12.03 -9.95
N ASN A 128 -3.09 -11.09 -9.35
CA ASN A 128 -3.67 -9.92 -8.75
C ASN A 128 -3.10 -8.64 -9.37
N ARG A 129 -3.93 -7.62 -9.47
CA ARG A 129 -3.56 -6.35 -10.07
C ARG A 129 -4.32 -5.20 -9.43
N TRP A 130 -3.63 -4.06 -9.24
CA TRP A 130 -4.30 -2.80 -8.97
C TRP A 130 -3.68 -1.68 -9.81
N ARG A 131 -4.46 -0.64 -10.02
CA ARG A 131 -4.08 0.56 -10.76
C ARG A 131 -4.59 1.78 -10.04
N THR A 132 -3.80 2.85 -10.08
CA THR A 132 -4.21 4.18 -9.67
C THR A 132 -3.90 5.17 -10.77
N ALA A 133 -4.67 6.24 -10.80
CA ALA A 133 -4.40 7.40 -11.64
C ALA A 133 -4.88 8.64 -10.91
N GLY A 134 -4.12 9.73 -11.00
CA GLY A 134 -4.47 10.95 -10.29
C GLY A 134 -3.96 12.19 -10.99
N PHE A 135 -4.73 13.26 -10.87
CA PHE A 135 -4.34 14.60 -11.24
C PHE A 135 -4.02 15.39 -9.99
N PHE A 136 -3.00 16.23 -10.08
CA PHE A 136 -2.63 17.06 -8.95
C PHE A 136 -2.28 18.48 -9.39
N GLY A 137 -2.50 19.42 -8.48
CA GLY A 137 -2.11 20.80 -8.66
C GLY A 137 -1.61 21.39 -7.35
N ARG A 138 -0.71 22.37 -7.46
CA ARG A 138 -0.16 23.12 -6.34
C ARG A 138 -0.01 24.58 -6.72
N LEU A 139 -0.39 25.46 -5.79
CA LEU A 139 -0.10 26.87 -5.85
C LEU A 139 0.67 27.25 -4.59
N ASN A 140 1.84 27.85 -4.77
CA ASN A 140 2.58 28.53 -3.72
C ASN A 140 2.60 30.03 -4.00
N TYR A 141 2.30 30.80 -2.97
CA TYR A 141 2.40 32.25 -3.00
C TYR A 141 3.16 32.75 -1.79
N ASN A 142 4.07 33.68 -2.04
CA ASN A 142 4.85 34.33 -0.99
C ASN A 142 4.94 35.83 -1.29
N TYR A 143 4.53 36.64 -0.32
CA TYR A 143 4.67 38.07 -0.37
C TYR A 143 5.71 38.54 0.66
N MET A 144 6.87 39.00 0.17
CA MET A 144 8.00 39.54 0.96
C MET A 144 8.42 38.64 2.13
N GLU A 145 8.23 37.33 2.02
CA GLU A 145 8.43 36.36 3.12
C GLU A 145 7.58 36.64 4.40
N LYS A 146 6.64 37.56 4.30
CA LYS A 146 5.69 37.92 5.37
C LYS A 146 4.46 37.00 5.34
N TYR A 147 3.82 36.91 4.20
CA TYR A 147 2.61 36.13 3.99
C TYR A 147 2.92 34.97 3.07
N LEU A 148 2.69 33.78 3.57
CA LEU A 148 2.94 32.54 2.86
C LEU A 148 1.62 31.80 2.69
N LEU A 149 1.34 31.34 1.49
CA LEU A 149 0.16 30.54 1.17
C LEU A 149 0.55 29.37 0.30
N GLU A 150 0.07 28.18 0.64
CA GLU A 150 0.16 26.99 -0.21
C GLU A 150 -1.23 26.35 -0.31
N ALA A 151 -1.62 26.02 -1.53
CA ALA A 151 -2.83 25.25 -1.80
C ALA A 151 -2.46 24.06 -2.69
N ASN A 152 -2.90 22.88 -2.30
CA ASN A 152 -2.72 21.67 -3.08
C ASN A 152 -4.08 21.01 -3.31
N VAL A 153 -4.21 20.34 -4.43
CA VAL A 153 -5.37 19.52 -4.74
C VAL A 153 -4.89 18.24 -5.41
N ARG A 154 -5.47 17.10 -4.99
CA ARG A 154 -5.31 15.82 -5.69
C ARG A 154 -6.68 15.23 -5.98
N TYR A 155 -6.83 14.72 -7.19
CA TYR A 155 -8.02 13.99 -7.63
C TYR A 155 -7.55 12.61 -8.08
N ASP A 156 -7.68 11.63 -7.20
CA ASP A 156 -7.11 10.29 -7.35
C ASP A 156 -8.18 9.23 -7.55
N GLY A 157 -7.95 8.31 -8.46
CA GLY A 157 -8.80 7.17 -8.75
C GLY A 157 -8.08 5.85 -8.51
N SER A 158 -8.78 4.87 -7.92
CA SER A 158 -8.26 3.53 -7.67
C SER A 158 -9.13 2.44 -8.25
N SER A 159 -8.51 1.44 -8.89
CA SER A 159 -9.20 0.27 -9.40
C SER A 159 -9.74 -0.67 -8.32
N ARG A 160 -9.35 -0.47 -7.05
CA ARG A 160 -9.85 -1.24 -5.90
C ARG A 160 -11.31 -0.95 -5.59
N PHE A 161 -11.80 0.22 -5.99
CA PHE A 161 -13.16 0.66 -5.73
C PHE A 161 -14.03 0.55 -7.00
N ARG A 162 -15.33 0.42 -6.81
CA ARG A 162 -16.29 0.41 -7.91
C ARG A 162 -16.34 1.76 -8.63
N SER A 163 -16.80 1.77 -9.88
CA SER A 163 -16.80 2.97 -10.74
C SER A 163 -17.36 4.21 -10.07
N ASN A 164 -18.45 4.08 -9.30
CA ASN A 164 -19.12 5.21 -8.64
C ASN A 164 -18.35 5.77 -7.42
N ASN A 165 -17.45 4.98 -6.83
CA ASN A 165 -16.72 5.33 -5.61
C ASN A 165 -15.20 5.35 -5.83
N ARG A 166 -14.79 5.30 -7.10
CA ARG A 166 -13.38 5.14 -7.49
C ARG A 166 -12.56 6.39 -7.25
N TRP A 167 -13.14 7.56 -7.49
CA TRP A 167 -12.45 8.83 -7.48
C TRP A 167 -12.67 9.58 -6.17
N GLY A 168 -11.60 10.11 -5.60
CA GLY A 168 -11.59 10.94 -4.40
C GLY A 168 -10.88 12.25 -4.65
N LEU A 169 -11.39 13.33 -4.04
CA LEU A 169 -10.79 14.66 -4.07
C LEU A 169 -10.16 14.97 -2.71
N PHE A 170 -8.88 15.29 -2.70
CA PHE A 170 -8.08 15.51 -1.50
C PHE A 170 -7.41 16.89 -1.55
N PRO A 171 -8.10 17.94 -1.07
CA PRO A 171 -7.52 19.27 -0.97
C PRO A 171 -6.65 19.41 0.28
N SER A 172 -5.64 20.26 0.19
CA SER A 172 -4.91 20.78 1.36
C SER A 172 -4.49 22.22 1.13
N PHE A 173 -4.44 22.99 2.21
CA PHE A 173 -3.94 24.34 2.17
C PHE A 173 -3.25 24.71 3.47
N SER A 174 -2.27 25.59 3.36
CA SER A 174 -1.59 26.17 4.51
C SER A 174 -1.37 27.66 4.32
N ILE A 175 -1.40 28.36 5.43
CA ILE A 175 -1.07 29.78 5.52
C ILE A 175 0.01 29.97 6.58
N GLY A 176 0.90 30.90 6.31
CA GLY A 176 1.92 31.31 7.26
C GLY A 176 2.02 32.83 7.31
N TYR A 177 2.12 33.36 8.54
CA TYR A 177 2.34 34.77 8.76
C TYR A 177 3.59 34.99 9.60
N ASN A 178 4.60 35.63 9.01
CA ASN A 178 5.86 35.93 9.67
C ASN A 178 5.84 37.37 10.21
N ILE A 179 5.40 37.51 11.46
CA ILE A 179 5.27 38.80 12.13
C ILE A 179 6.62 39.49 12.27
N ALA A 180 7.70 38.74 12.48
CA ALA A 180 9.04 39.31 12.64
C ALA A 180 9.54 40.09 11.41
N LYS A 181 8.91 39.88 10.24
CA LYS A 181 9.21 40.63 9.00
C LYS A 181 8.39 41.91 8.85
N GLU A 182 7.47 42.22 9.76
CA GLU A 182 6.65 43.43 9.72
C GLU A 182 7.42 44.65 10.22
N THR A 183 7.12 45.81 9.65
CA THR A 183 7.77 47.09 10.02
C THR A 183 7.49 47.48 11.46
N PHE A 184 6.31 47.22 11.96
CA PHE A 184 5.95 47.53 13.35
C PHE A 184 6.68 46.63 14.36
N PHE A 185 7.22 45.48 13.93
CA PHE A 185 7.92 44.54 14.77
C PHE A 185 9.43 44.83 14.86
N GLN A 186 9.97 45.70 14.00
CA GLN A 186 11.42 46.02 13.96
C GLN A 186 12.06 46.38 15.31
N PRO A 187 11.39 47.10 16.21
CA PRO A 187 11.99 47.40 17.53
C PRO A 187 12.25 46.18 18.40
N LEU A 188 11.51 45.08 18.15
CA LEU A 188 11.64 43.81 18.88
C LEU A 188 12.59 42.83 18.22
N THR A 189 13.03 43.07 16.97
CA THR A 189 13.92 42.19 16.21
C THR A 189 15.25 41.83 16.94
N PRO A 190 15.88 42.71 17.73
CA PRO A 190 17.10 42.33 18.50
C PRO A 190 16.85 41.21 19.52
N TYR A 191 15.62 41.06 20.00
CA TYR A 191 15.25 40.05 21.00
C TYR A 191 14.52 38.86 20.39
N VAL A 192 13.68 39.12 19.36
CA VAL A 192 12.83 38.11 18.69
C VAL A 192 13.16 38.12 17.20
N ASN A 193 13.98 37.16 16.77
CA ASN A 193 14.46 37.07 15.40
C ASN A 193 13.44 36.44 14.43
N THR A 194 12.64 35.52 14.94
CA THR A 194 11.56 34.88 14.18
C THR A 194 10.32 34.75 15.05
N LEU A 195 9.19 35.12 14.50
CA LEU A 195 7.89 34.85 15.07
C LEU A 195 6.91 34.59 13.92
N LYS A 196 6.58 33.30 13.70
CA LYS A 196 5.76 32.89 12.57
C LYS A 196 4.60 32.04 13.05
N PHE A 197 3.39 32.47 12.74
CA PHE A 197 2.18 31.69 12.90
C PHE A 197 1.92 30.85 11.65
N ARG A 198 1.45 29.62 11.85
CA ARG A 198 1.07 28.69 10.80
C ARG A 198 -0.31 28.12 11.07
N ALA A 199 -1.10 27.95 10.02
CA ALA A 199 -2.32 27.17 10.08
C ALA A 199 -2.41 26.33 8.81
N SER A 200 -2.83 25.07 8.94
CA SER A 200 -3.01 24.19 7.80
C SER A 200 -4.21 23.27 7.96
N TYR A 201 -4.78 22.93 6.83
CA TYR A 201 -5.77 21.89 6.66
C TYR A 201 -5.30 20.94 5.57
N GLY A 202 -5.45 19.63 5.79
CA GLY A 202 -5.15 18.63 4.78
C GLY A 202 -6.15 17.49 4.82
N SER A 203 -6.58 17.08 3.63
CA SER A 203 -7.27 15.82 3.40
C SER A 203 -6.36 14.89 2.63
N LEU A 204 -6.24 13.64 3.10
CA LEU A 204 -5.45 12.57 2.49
C LEU A 204 -6.31 11.34 2.28
N GLY A 205 -6.28 10.80 1.06
CA GLY A 205 -6.95 9.53 0.73
C GLY A 205 -6.04 8.34 0.97
N ASN A 206 -6.56 7.33 1.67
CA ASN A 206 -5.93 6.03 1.80
C ASN A 206 -6.77 4.98 1.09
N GLN A 207 -6.16 4.25 0.14
CA GLN A 207 -6.76 3.14 -0.58
C GLN A 207 -6.33 1.77 -0.06
N ASN A 208 -5.54 1.72 1.01
CA ASN A 208 -4.94 0.48 1.47
C ASN A 208 -6.01 -0.44 2.06
N THR A 209 -6.25 -1.54 1.38
CA THR A 209 -7.15 -2.61 1.78
C THR A 209 -6.35 -3.91 1.80
N ASN A 210 -6.70 -4.84 2.68
CA ASN A 210 -6.05 -6.14 2.75
C ASN A 210 -6.31 -7.01 1.50
N LEU A 211 -7.32 -6.64 0.70
CA LEU A 211 -7.71 -7.36 -0.50
C LEU A 211 -7.47 -6.52 -1.75
N TYR A 212 -7.10 -7.16 -2.85
CA TYR A 212 -6.98 -6.51 -4.16
C TYR A 212 -8.33 -6.12 -4.75
N TYR A 213 -9.38 -6.89 -4.44
CA TYR A 213 -10.73 -6.72 -4.98
C TYR A 213 -11.78 -6.67 -3.86
N PRO A 214 -11.70 -5.70 -2.92
CA PRO A 214 -12.53 -5.70 -1.72
C PRO A 214 -14.02 -5.47 -2.00
N THR A 215 -14.38 -5.05 -3.21
CA THR A 215 -15.76 -4.76 -3.61
C THR A 215 -16.39 -5.84 -4.47
N TYR A 216 -15.65 -6.91 -4.76
CA TYR A 216 -16.15 -8.05 -5.54
C TYR A 216 -16.35 -9.25 -4.63
N GLN A 217 -17.52 -9.84 -4.75
CA GLN A 217 -17.88 -11.05 -4.03
C GLN A 217 -17.24 -12.26 -4.72
N ALA A 218 -16.44 -13.02 -3.97
CA ALA A 218 -15.83 -14.24 -4.47
C ALA A 218 -16.31 -15.42 -3.62
N MET A 219 -16.59 -16.54 -4.27
CA MET A 219 -16.87 -17.82 -3.63
C MET A 219 -15.59 -18.65 -3.61
N GLY A 220 -15.15 -19.04 -2.44
CA GLY A 220 -14.14 -20.07 -2.30
C GLY A 220 -14.74 -21.44 -2.65
N PHE A 221 -13.98 -22.27 -3.33
CA PHE A 221 -14.33 -23.67 -3.49
C PHE A 221 -13.15 -24.54 -3.09
N SER A 222 -13.45 -25.75 -2.64
CA SER A 222 -12.44 -26.73 -2.30
C SER A 222 -12.80 -28.06 -2.97
N ASN A 223 -11.80 -28.65 -3.62
CA ASN A 223 -11.95 -29.95 -4.22
C ASN A 223 -11.86 -31.01 -3.12
N VAL A 224 -12.77 -31.99 -3.15
CA VAL A 224 -12.69 -33.19 -2.29
C VAL A 224 -12.70 -32.86 -0.79
N SER A 225 -13.43 -31.80 -0.35
CA SER A 225 -13.46 -31.37 1.05
C SER A 225 -14.81 -31.51 1.75
N GLY A 226 -15.83 -32.09 1.08
CA GLY A 226 -17.13 -32.31 1.70
C GLY A 226 -17.01 -33.15 2.97
N SER A 227 -17.79 -32.80 4.00
CA SER A 227 -17.86 -33.57 5.24
C SER A 227 -18.70 -34.85 5.14
N TRP A 228 -19.39 -35.04 4.05
CA TRP A 228 -20.19 -36.24 3.76
C TRP A 228 -19.77 -36.89 2.41
N LEU A 229 -20.12 -38.14 2.25
CA LEU A 229 -19.85 -38.89 1.04
C LEU A 229 -21.08 -38.93 0.13
N ILE A 230 -20.90 -38.68 -1.16
CA ILE A 230 -21.90 -38.90 -2.21
C ILE A 230 -21.34 -39.99 -3.10
N ASN A 231 -22.05 -41.14 -3.16
CA ASN A 231 -21.59 -42.33 -3.89
C ASN A 231 -20.16 -42.78 -3.50
N GLY A 232 -19.82 -42.71 -2.22
CA GLY A 232 -18.51 -43.11 -1.71
C GLY A 232 -17.38 -42.09 -1.93
N GLN A 233 -17.68 -40.93 -2.51
CA GLN A 233 -16.68 -39.88 -2.77
C GLN A 233 -17.04 -38.58 -2.07
N LYS A 234 -16.03 -37.84 -1.63
CA LYS A 234 -16.21 -36.48 -1.09
C LYS A 234 -16.52 -35.51 -2.23
N PRO A 235 -17.63 -34.77 -2.17
CA PRO A 235 -17.96 -33.80 -3.21
C PRO A 235 -17.09 -32.54 -3.12
N ASN A 236 -16.98 -31.83 -4.24
CA ASN A 236 -16.50 -30.46 -4.22
C ASN A 236 -17.52 -29.59 -3.48
N ILE A 237 -17.01 -28.69 -2.65
CA ILE A 237 -17.85 -27.75 -1.89
C ILE A 237 -17.50 -26.31 -2.25
N ALA A 238 -18.50 -25.46 -2.23
CA ALA A 238 -18.34 -24.02 -2.33
C ALA A 238 -18.77 -23.39 -1.00
N TRP A 239 -17.97 -22.47 -0.52
CA TRP A 239 -18.27 -21.73 0.71
C TRP A 239 -19.13 -20.50 0.39
N PRO A 240 -20.08 -20.14 1.25
CA PRO A 240 -20.82 -18.90 1.10
C PRO A 240 -19.85 -17.73 0.96
N PRO A 241 -20.10 -16.81 0.03
CA PRO A 241 -19.21 -15.67 -0.18
C PRO A 241 -19.30 -14.74 1.03
N SER A 242 -18.17 -14.13 1.39
CA SER A 242 -18.12 -13.11 2.44
C SER A 242 -18.99 -11.91 2.11
N LEU A 243 -19.57 -11.29 3.12
CA LEU A 243 -20.28 -10.02 2.95
C LEU A 243 -19.28 -8.95 2.48
N ILE A 244 -19.67 -8.20 1.47
CA ILE A 244 -18.88 -7.08 0.95
C ILE A 244 -19.69 -5.79 1.00
N SER A 245 -19.02 -4.68 1.24
CA SER A 245 -19.63 -3.36 1.10
C SER A 245 -19.56 -2.88 -0.35
N LYS A 246 -20.72 -2.68 -0.99
CA LYS A 246 -20.79 -2.07 -2.32
C LYS A 246 -20.44 -0.57 -2.31
N GLY A 247 -20.56 0.07 -1.14
CA GLY A 247 -20.28 1.49 -0.92
C GLY A 247 -18.82 1.79 -0.56
N LEU A 248 -17.95 0.79 -0.58
CA LEU A 248 -16.54 0.95 -0.21
C LEU A 248 -15.86 2.00 -1.09
N THR A 249 -15.19 2.96 -0.45
CA THR A 249 -14.49 4.08 -1.06
C THR A 249 -13.20 4.37 -0.31
N TRP A 250 -12.54 5.44 -0.66
CA TRP A 250 -11.35 5.93 0.01
C TRP A 250 -11.58 6.17 1.51
N GLU A 251 -10.68 5.69 2.33
CA GLU A 251 -10.54 6.16 3.69
C GLU A 251 -9.94 7.56 3.64
N GLU A 252 -10.57 8.53 4.30
CA GLU A 252 -10.14 9.92 4.28
C GLU A 252 -9.61 10.34 5.65
N ILE A 253 -8.37 10.84 5.66
CA ILE A 253 -7.74 11.37 6.85
C ILE A 253 -7.74 12.89 6.74
N ARG A 254 -8.50 13.56 7.61
CA ARG A 254 -8.55 15.02 7.71
C ARG A 254 -7.73 15.51 8.89
N SER A 255 -6.86 16.46 8.63
CA SER A 255 -6.00 17.03 9.66
C SER A 255 -6.07 18.55 9.65
N TRP A 256 -6.22 19.14 10.83
CA TRP A 256 -6.06 20.55 11.09
C TRP A 256 -4.82 20.74 11.96
N ASN A 257 -4.01 21.72 11.66
CA ASN A 257 -2.83 22.06 12.44
C ASN A 257 -2.76 23.59 12.61
N ILE A 258 -2.40 24.04 13.82
CA ILE A 258 -2.04 25.42 14.12
C ILE A 258 -0.65 25.36 14.79
N GLY A 259 0.27 26.16 14.28
CA GLY A 259 1.65 26.17 14.77
C GLY A 259 2.20 27.56 14.98
N LEU A 260 3.18 27.64 15.85
CA LEU A 260 3.96 28.83 16.17
C LEU A 260 5.43 28.48 16.13
N ASP A 261 6.20 29.18 15.28
CA ASP A 261 7.66 29.08 15.25
C ASP A 261 8.24 30.35 15.83
N PHE A 262 9.21 30.24 16.72
CA PHE A 262 9.90 31.40 17.30
C PHE A 262 11.41 31.18 17.42
N SER A 263 12.14 32.29 17.34
CA SER A 263 13.58 32.34 17.57
C SER A 263 13.91 33.62 18.32
N LEU A 264 14.63 33.48 19.41
CA LEU A 264 14.94 34.53 20.37
C LEU A 264 16.47 34.68 20.58
N LEU A 265 16.87 35.88 21.06
CA LEU A 265 18.23 36.17 21.52
C LEU A 265 19.29 35.83 20.47
N ASN A 266 19.17 36.39 19.26
CA ASN A 266 20.08 36.13 18.15
C ASN A 266 20.17 34.63 17.79
N ASN A 267 19.01 33.97 17.72
CA ASN A 267 18.85 32.54 17.40
C ASN A 267 19.47 31.56 18.42
N ARG A 268 19.76 32.03 19.65
CA ARG A 268 20.24 31.14 20.72
C ARG A 268 19.16 30.25 21.30
N LEU A 269 17.91 30.69 21.25
CA LEU A 269 16.75 29.89 21.65
C LEU A 269 15.77 29.82 20.49
N THR A 270 15.55 28.62 19.97
CA THR A 270 14.59 28.34 18.90
C THR A 270 13.60 27.30 19.37
N GLY A 271 12.34 27.45 18.97
CA GLY A 271 11.30 26.49 19.31
C GLY A 271 10.15 26.52 18.34
N SER A 272 9.38 25.45 18.35
CA SER A 272 8.11 25.33 17.63
C SER A 272 7.06 24.72 18.54
N PHE A 273 5.84 25.17 18.38
CA PHE A 273 4.67 24.60 19.04
C PHE A 273 3.63 24.26 17.98
N ASP A 274 3.08 23.05 18.01
CA ASP A 274 2.06 22.57 17.10
C ASP A 274 0.90 21.95 17.87
N TYR A 275 -0.31 22.38 17.54
CA TYR A 275 -1.54 21.74 17.97
C TYR A 275 -2.29 21.22 16.76
N PHE A 276 -2.63 19.94 16.75
CA PHE A 276 -3.32 19.33 15.63
C PHE A 276 -4.48 18.43 16.05
N ILE A 277 -5.47 18.38 15.18
CA ILE A 277 -6.59 17.42 15.28
C ILE A 277 -6.60 16.61 14.00
N ARG A 278 -6.63 15.28 14.15
CA ARG A 278 -6.76 14.34 13.05
C ARG A 278 -8.03 13.51 13.21
N LYS A 279 -8.79 13.39 12.12
CA LYS A 279 -9.97 12.53 12.05
C LYS A 279 -9.86 11.61 10.85
N THR A 280 -10.15 10.33 11.03
CA THR A 280 -10.24 9.36 9.95
C THR A 280 -11.72 9.06 9.69
N LEU A 281 -12.11 9.14 8.43
CA LEU A 281 -13.47 8.91 7.94
C LEU A 281 -13.46 7.69 7.02
N ASN A 282 -14.61 7.03 6.89
CA ASN A 282 -14.80 5.86 6.03
C ASN A 282 -13.82 4.71 6.34
N MET A 283 -13.46 4.54 7.61
CA MET A 283 -12.59 3.44 8.04
C MET A 283 -13.26 2.10 7.74
N ILE A 284 -12.45 1.17 7.22
CA ILE A 284 -12.87 -0.22 7.02
C ILE A 284 -12.59 -0.96 8.32
N GLY A 285 -13.64 -1.31 9.05
CA GLY A 285 -13.58 -2.19 10.21
C GLY A 285 -13.99 -3.63 9.88
N PRO A 286 -13.78 -4.58 10.79
CA PRO A 286 -14.41 -5.88 10.69
C PRO A 286 -15.94 -5.69 10.63
N ALA A 287 -16.61 -6.53 9.84
CA ALA A 287 -18.08 -6.56 9.86
C ALA A 287 -18.54 -6.92 11.26
N ASP A 288 -19.50 -6.19 11.82
CA ASP A 288 -20.18 -6.61 13.03
C ASP A 288 -20.76 -8.00 12.76
N GLU A 289 -20.46 -8.96 13.62
CA GLU A 289 -21.07 -10.28 13.53
C GLU A 289 -22.59 -10.08 13.71
N LEU A 290 -23.32 -10.36 12.65
CA LEU A 290 -24.79 -10.38 12.76
C LEU A 290 -25.15 -11.46 13.78
N PRO A 291 -26.01 -11.18 14.76
CA PRO A 291 -26.45 -12.20 15.69
C PRO A 291 -27.06 -13.37 14.90
N VAL A 292 -26.49 -14.54 15.10
CA VAL A 292 -27.06 -15.78 14.53
C VAL A 292 -28.41 -15.95 15.20
N ILE A 293 -29.47 -15.60 14.49
CA ILE A 293 -30.83 -15.97 14.90
C ILE A 293 -30.94 -17.45 14.58
N LEU A 294 -30.87 -18.29 15.63
CA LEU A 294 -31.13 -19.72 15.59
C LEU A 294 -32.62 -19.97 15.41
#